data_1a688179e27a3722dc65f68f6b326dda
#
_entry.id   1a688179e27a3722dc65f68f6b326dda
#
_cell.length_a   1.000
_cell.length_b   1.000
_cell.length_c   1.000
_cell.angle_alpha   90.00
_cell.angle_beta   90.00
_cell.angle_gamma   90.00
#
_symmetry.space_group_name_H-M   'P 1'
#
loop_
_entity.id
_entity.type
_entity.pdbx_description
1 polymer ?
#
loop_
_entity_poly.entity_id
_entity_poly.type
_entity_poly.pdbx_seq_one_letter_code
_entity_poly.pdbx_strand_id
1 'polypeptide(L)'
;KNRGAYALYWDAEACKTVMVPAEAVENVKSDGKPADSTIMYEGKEIVPIQFLKALLPDPASLGPRTKGKTNIGCIFTGKKDGKEKTFYVYNVCDHQECYQEVGSQAISYTTGVPAMIGAMMLLTGTWNKPGVYTVEEFDPDPYMEALNKWGLPWQTSYAPVLVD
;
A
#
# COMPACT_ATOMS: atom_id res chain seq x y z
N LYS A 1 -16.90 -2.58 17.09
CA LYS A 1 -17.54 -3.35 15.98
C LYS A 1 -16.40 -3.77 15.07
N ASN A 2 -16.13 -5.07 15.00
CA ASN A 2 -15.19 -5.62 14.02
C ASN A 2 -15.69 -5.22 12.63
N ARG A 3 -14.93 -4.40 11.95
CA ARG A 3 -15.11 -4.21 10.51
C ARG A 3 -14.58 -5.49 9.87
N GLY A 4 -15.45 -6.24 9.20
CA GLY A 4 -15.07 -7.46 8.51
C GLY A 4 -13.92 -7.20 7.53
N ALA A 5 -13.09 -8.20 7.30
CA ALA A 5 -12.09 -8.16 6.25
C ALA A 5 -12.80 -8.10 4.88
N TYR A 6 -12.25 -7.31 3.97
CA TYR A 6 -12.73 -7.20 2.60
C TYR A 6 -11.60 -7.60 1.64
N ALA A 7 -11.97 -8.23 0.55
CA ALA A 7 -11.07 -8.49 -0.57
C ALA A 7 -11.46 -7.62 -1.76
N LEU A 8 -10.46 -7.19 -2.52
CA LEU A 8 -10.67 -6.51 -3.80
C LEU A 8 -10.78 -7.58 -4.89
N TYR A 9 -11.86 -7.52 -5.65
CA TYR A 9 -12.12 -8.39 -6.78
C TYR A 9 -12.29 -7.56 -8.04
N TRP A 10 -11.67 -7.99 -9.14
CA TRP A 10 -11.87 -7.38 -10.46
C TRP A 10 -13.07 -8.03 -11.15
N ASP A 11 -14.12 -7.26 -11.33
CA ASP A 11 -15.27 -7.64 -12.12
C ASP A 11 -14.99 -7.34 -13.60
N ALA A 12 -14.69 -8.38 -14.36
CA ALA A 12 -14.32 -8.25 -15.78
C ALA A 12 -15.51 -7.84 -16.67
N GLU A 13 -16.74 -8.15 -16.29
CA GLU A 13 -17.94 -7.78 -17.05
C GLU A 13 -18.27 -6.30 -16.86
N ALA A 14 -18.16 -5.83 -15.62
CA ALA A 14 -18.40 -4.44 -15.28
C ALA A 14 -17.15 -3.54 -15.48
N CYS A 15 -16.00 -4.11 -15.81
CA CYS A 15 -14.70 -3.41 -15.93
C CYS A 15 -14.37 -2.53 -14.72
N LYS A 16 -14.63 -3.00 -13.52
CA LYS A 16 -14.40 -2.25 -12.27
C LYS A 16 -13.90 -3.15 -11.14
N THR A 17 -13.18 -2.53 -10.21
CA THR A 17 -12.84 -3.19 -8.96
C THR A 17 -14.02 -3.08 -7.99
N VAL A 18 -14.43 -4.21 -7.41
CA VAL A 18 -15.45 -4.27 -6.37
C VAL A 18 -14.85 -4.77 -5.06
N MET A 19 -15.30 -4.19 -3.95
CA MET A 19 -14.99 -4.71 -2.62
C MET A 19 -16.03 -5.75 -2.24
N VAL A 20 -15.56 -6.96 -1.92
CA VAL A 20 -16.42 -8.03 -1.44
C VAL A 20 -16.03 -8.41 -0.01
N PRO A 21 -16.98 -8.74 0.87
CA PRO A 21 -16.67 -9.30 2.17
C PRO A 21 -15.78 -10.53 2.03
N ALA A 22 -14.79 -10.72 2.92
CA ALA A 22 -13.89 -11.86 2.86
C ALA A 22 -14.65 -13.21 2.85
N GLU A 23 -15.79 -13.27 3.53
CA GLU A 23 -16.69 -14.43 3.55
C GLU A 23 -17.26 -14.76 2.15
N ALA A 24 -17.42 -13.76 1.28
CA ALA A 24 -17.87 -13.97 -0.09
C ALA A 24 -16.76 -14.49 -1.02
N VAL A 25 -15.50 -14.32 -0.64
CA VAL A 25 -14.33 -14.79 -1.41
C VAL A 25 -14.14 -16.31 -1.25
N GLU A 26 -14.62 -16.91 -0.16
CA GLU A 26 -14.58 -18.36 0.03
C GLU A 26 -15.37 -19.11 -1.06
N ASN A 27 -16.28 -18.47 -1.74
CA ASN A 27 -17.03 -19.05 -2.85
C ASN A 27 -16.34 -18.91 -4.22
N VAL A 28 -15.28 -18.13 -4.33
CA VAL A 28 -14.40 -18.11 -5.49
C VAL A 28 -13.31 -19.16 -5.28
N LYS A 29 -13.73 -20.41 -5.19
CA LYS A 29 -12.81 -21.55 -5.18
C LYS A 29 -12.24 -21.71 -6.58
N SER A 30 -11.06 -21.15 -6.81
CA SER A 30 -10.08 -21.92 -7.59
C SER A 30 -9.94 -23.23 -6.83
N ASP A 31 -10.04 -24.38 -7.43
CA ASP A 31 -10.05 -25.74 -6.87
C ASP A 31 -9.12 -26.01 -5.66
N GLY A 32 -8.90 -25.05 -4.80
CA GLY A 32 -8.11 -25.09 -3.57
C GLY A 32 -6.62 -25.30 -3.79
N LYS A 33 -6.11 -25.25 -5.02
CA LYS A 33 -4.69 -25.38 -5.30
C LYS A 33 -3.98 -24.01 -5.21
N PRO A 34 -2.90 -23.90 -4.44
CA PRO A 34 -2.08 -22.71 -4.45
C PRO A 34 -1.59 -22.37 -5.87
N ALA A 35 -1.46 -21.07 -6.18
CA ALA A 35 -1.03 -20.61 -7.51
C ALA A 35 0.39 -21.07 -7.91
N ASP A 36 1.19 -21.49 -6.93
CA ASP A 36 2.54 -22.07 -7.10
C ASP A 36 2.53 -23.60 -7.26
N SER A 37 1.36 -24.25 -7.17
CA SER A 37 1.23 -25.70 -7.41
C SER A 37 1.26 -26.02 -8.90
N THR A 38 1.85 -27.16 -9.23
CA THR A 38 1.82 -27.71 -10.59
C THR A 38 0.41 -28.18 -10.93
N ILE A 39 -0.11 -27.76 -12.07
CA ILE A 39 -1.37 -28.21 -12.63
C ILE A 39 -1.16 -28.77 -14.03
N MET A 40 -2.05 -29.65 -14.47
CA MET A 40 -2.10 -30.14 -15.85
C MET A 40 -3.05 -29.26 -16.67
N TYR A 41 -2.53 -28.69 -17.75
CA TYR A 41 -3.30 -27.96 -18.75
C TYR A 41 -2.99 -28.49 -20.14
N GLU A 42 -4.01 -29.00 -20.84
CA GLU A 42 -3.88 -29.63 -22.18
C GLU A 42 -2.74 -30.64 -22.28
N GLY A 43 -2.58 -31.50 -21.25
CA GLY A 43 -1.53 -32.54 -21.20
C GLY A 43 -0.13 -32.04 -20.89
N LYS A 44 0.04 -30.78 -20.52
CA LYS A 44 1.31 -30.18 -20.09
C LYS A 44 1.27 -29.78 -18.64
N GLU A 45 2.36 -30.01 -17.93
CA GLU A 45 2.54 -29.47 -16.59
C GLU A 45 2.85 -27.99 -16.65
N ILE A 46 2.08 -27.17 -15.92
CA ILE A 46 2.31 -25.75 -15.76
C ILE A 46 2.21 -25.36 -14.29
N VAL A 47 2.95 -24.31 -13.92
CA VAL A 47 2.81 -23.62 -12.65
C VAL A 47 2.19 -22.27 -12.94
N PRO A 48 0.91 -22.01 -12.59
CA PRO A 48 0.16 -20.84 -13.02
C PRO A 48 0.85 -19.50 -12.73
N ILE A 49 1.44 -19.36 -11.55
CA ILE A 49 2.16 -18.14 -11.17
C ILE A 49 3.39 -17.88 -12.06
N GLN A 50 4.10 -18.93 -12.48
CA GLN A 50 5.27 -18.79 -13.35
C GLN A 50 4.85 -18.40 -14.78
N PHE A 51 3.75 -18.95 -15.25
CA PHE A 51 3.17 -18.56 -16.53
C PHE A 51 2.71 -17.10 -16.51
N LEU A 52 1.99 -16.68 -15.47
CA LEU A 52 1.58 -15.29 -15.29
C LEU A 52 2.80 -14.34 -15.24
N LYS A 53 3.83 -14.72 -14.49
CA LYS A 53 5.08 -13.95 -14.39
C LYS A 53 5.78 -13.77 -15.76
N ALA A 54 5.72 -14.80 -16.61
CA ALA A 54 6.30 -14.72 -17.95
C ALA A 54 5.52 -13.79 -18.90
N LEU A 55 4.23 -13.61 -18.66
CA LEU A 55 3.37 -12.73 -19.46
C LEU A 55 3.44 -11.26 -19.01
N LEU A 56 3.70 -11.02 -17.73
CA LEU A 56 3.74 -9.66 -17.18
C LEU A 56 5.10 -9.00 -17.48
N PRO A 57 5.11 -7.70 -17.78
CA PRO A 57 6.36 -6.98 -17.91
C PRO A 57 7.08 -6.94 -16.56
N ASP A 58 8.40 -6.95 -16.60
CA ASP A 58 9.22 -6.71 -15.41
C ASP A 58 8.83 -5.35 -14.79
N PRO A 59 8.42 -5.28 -13.52
CA PRO A 59 8.07 -4.04 -12.84
C PRO A 59 9.15 -2.97 -12.92
N ALA A 60 10.42 -3.34 -12.88
CA ALA A 60 11.55 -2.41 -13.04
C ALA A 60 11.55 -1.72 -14.40
N SER A 61 11.09 -2.40 -15.46
CA SER A 61 11.01 -1.85 -16.82
C SER A 61 9.89 -0.78 -16.96
N LEU A 62 8.98 -0.73 -16.02
CA LEU A 62 7.87 0.22 -16.02
C LEU A 62 8.25 1.60 -15.45
N GLY A 63 9.25 1.67 -14.58
CA GLY A 63 9.68 2.89 -13.91
C GLY A 63 9.85 4.10 -14.83
N PRO A 64 10.60 4.00 -15.96
CA PRO A 64 10.83 5.14 -16.86
C PRO A 64 9.56 5.71 -17.51
N ARG A 65 8.51 4.92 -17.62
CA ARG A 65 7.29 5.26 -18.38
C ARG A 65 6.03 5.36 -17.52
N THR A 66 6.08 4.94 -16.26
CA THR A 66 4.93 5.06 -15.35
C THR A 66 4.68 6.54 -15.05
N LYS A 67 3.47 7.01 -15.34
CA LYS A 67 3.04 8.39 -15.09
C LYS A 67 1.90 8.42 -14.09
N GLY A 68 1.75 9.54 -13.41
CA GLY A 68 0.72 9.77 -12.41
C GLY A 68 1.31 9.84 -11.01
N LYS A 69 0.46 9.77 -10.01
CA LYS A 69 0.83 9.96 -8.60
C LYS A 69 0.25 8.86 -7.75
N THR A 70 0.99 8.48 -6.71
CA THR A 70 0.43 7.72 -5.60
C THR A 70 -0.06 8.67 -4.53
N ASN A 71 -1.19 8.34 -3.92
CA ASN A 71 -1.69 9.02 -2.73
C ASN A 71 -1.86 7.97 -1.64
N ILE A 72 -1.15 8.16 -0.53
CA ILE A 72 -1.19 7.26 0.62
C ILE A 72 -1.58 8.09 1.85
N GLY A 73 -2.60 7.64 2.55
CA GLY A 73 -3.06 8.37 3.73
C GLY A 73 -4.12 7.63 4.52
N CYS A 74 -4.50 8.22 5.65
CA CYS A 74 -5.51 7.71 6.56
C CYS A 74 -6.59 8.75 6.77
N ILE A 75 -7.84 8.35 6.64
CA ILE A 75 -9.02 9.16 6.95
C ILE A 75 -9.57 8.70 8.28
N PHE A 76 -9.65 9.62 9.22
CA PHE A 76 -10.22 9.39 10.55
C PHE A 76 -11.56 10.10 10.65
N THR A 77 -12.61 9.39 10.99
CA THR A 77 -13.93 9.95 11.27
C THR A 77 -14.32 9.66 12.71
N GLY A 78 -14.85 10.66 13.39
CA GLY A 78 -15.23 10.52 14.79
C GLY A 78 -15.99 11.73 15.31
N LYS A 79 -16.24 11.75 16.62
CA LYS A 79 -16.90 12.86 17.30
C LYS A 79 -15.89 13.56 18.22
N LYS A 80 -15.82 14.88 18.11
CA LYS A 80 -15.10 15.75 19.04
C LYS A 80 -16.03 16.87 19.47
N ASP A 81 -16.20 17.05 20.77
CA ASP A 81 -17.11 18.04 21.36
C ASP A 81 -18.58 17.86 20.87
N GLY A 82 -19.03 16.60 20.76
CA GLY A 82 -20.38 16.25 20.31
C GLY A 82 -20.64 16.42 18.80
N LYS A 83 -19.66 16.90 18.03
CA LYS A 83 -19.76 17.12 16.57
C LYS A 83 -18.97 16.09 15.80
N GLU A 84 -19.51 15.63 14.69
CA GLU A 84 -18.78 14.79 13.76
C GLU A 84 -17.65 15.58 13.11
N LYS A 85 -16.47 14.93 13.06
CA LYS A 85 -15.27 15.49 12.43
C LYS A 85 -14.58 14.44 11.60
N THR A 86 -14.04 14.86 10.48
CA THR A 86 -13.17 14.05 9.63
C THR A 86 -11.81 14.70 9.56
N PHE A 87 -10.77 13.88 9.67
CA PHE A 87 -9.39 14.30 9.56
C PHE A 87 -8.67 13.36 8.60
N TYR A 88 -8.00 13.92 7.62
CA TYR A 88 -7.24 13.19 6.61
C TYR A 88 -5.78 13.60 6.67
N VAL A 89 -4.91 12.63 6.86
CA VAL A 89 -3.44 12.76 6.77
C VAL A 89 -2.97 11.96 5.57
N TYR A 90 -2.22 12.57 4.68
CA TYR A 90 -1.82 11.93 3.43
C TYR A 90 -0.52 12.50 2.86
N ASN A 91 0.12 11.73 2.01
CA ASN A 91 1.17 12.21 1.11
C ASN A 91 0.79 11.93 -0.36
N VAL A 92 1.38 12.70 -1.25
CA VAL A 92 1.27 12.51 -2.70
C VAL A 92 2.67 12.44 -3.28
N CYS A 93 2.94 11.41 -4.08
CA CYS A 93 4.24 11.12 -4.63
C CYS A 93 4.13 10.90 -6.15
N ASP A 94 4.86 11.68 -6.94
CA ASP A 94 4.85 11.58 -8.40
C ASP A 94 5.82 10.49 -8.88
N HIS A 95 5.37 9.63 -9.81
CA HIS A 95 6.18 8.53 -10.31
C HIS A 95 7.43 8.98 -11.05
N GLN A 96 7.34 10.04 -11.83
CA GLN A 96 8.47 10.50 -12.63
C GLN A 96 9.48 11.30 -11.80
N GLU A 97 9.02 12.10 -10.83
CA GLU A 97 9.92 12.77 -9.89
C GLU A 97 10.75 11.76 -9.09
N CYS A 98 10.09 10.71 -8.55
CA CYS A 98 10.79 9.64 -7.85
C CYS A 98 11.76 8.89 -8.76
N TYR A 99 11.37 8.63 -10.00
CA TYR A 99 12.23 7.93 -10.95
C TYR A 99 13.49 8.75 -11.28
N GLN A 100 13.36 10.05 -11.42
CA GLN A 100 14.50 10.95 -11.65
C GLN A 100 15.46 11.01 -10.45
N GLU A 101 14.92 10.92 -9.24
CA GLU A 101 15.73 10.99 -8.02
C GLU A 101 16.46 9.68 -7.71
N VAL A 102 15.76 8.55 -7.76
CA VAL A 102 16.28 7.27 -7.25
C VAL A 102 16.23 6.12 -8.26
N GLY A 103 15.83 6.34 -9.50
CA GLY A 103 15.69 5.30 -10.53
C GLY A 103 14.57 4.30 -10.24
N SER A 104 13.62 4.64 -9.38
CA SER A 104 12.48 3.81 -9.00
C SER A 104 11.20 4.63 -8.94
N GLN A 105 10.08 3.99 -9.22
CA GLN A 105 8.78 4.66 -9.21
C GLN A 105 8.27 4.94 -7.78
N ALA A 106 7.23 5.79 -7.68
CA ALA A 106 6.67 6.23 -6.40
C ALA A 106 6.28 5.10 -5.44
N ILE A 107 5.83 3.94 -5.93
CA ILE A 107 5.48 2.80 -5.08
C ILE A 107 6.71 2.30 -4.31
N SER A 108 7.87 2.19 -4.97
CA SER A 108 9.12 1.81 -4.32
C SER A 108 9.62 2.90 -3.37
N TYR A 109 9.46 4.15 -3.77
CA TYR A 109 9.86 5.33 -2.98
C TYR A 109 9.05 5.43 -1.68
N THR A 110 7.72 5.35 -1.77
CA THR A 110 6.83 5.41 -0.59
C THR A 110 6.96 4.21 0.33
N THR A 111 7.60 3.13 -0.11
CA THR A 111 7.95 1.98 0.72
C THR A 111 9.34 2.11 1.33
N GLY A 112 10.32 2.50 0.53
CA GLY A 112 11.72 2.55 0.93
C GLY A 112 12.05 3.69 1.90
N VAL A 113 11.53 4.88 1.66
CA VAL A 113 11.80 6.06 2.52
C VAL A 113 11.30 5.84 3.96
N PRO A 114 10.06 5.40 4.21
CA PRO A 114 9.60 5.08 5.56
C PRO A 114 10.46 4.03 6.27
N ALA A 115 10.85 2.98 5.57
CA ALA A 115 11.70 1.93 6.12
C ALA A 115 13.09 2.48 6.50
N MET A 116 13.69 3.30 5.64
CA MET A 116 14.98 3.97 5.91
C MET A 116 14.86 4.89 7.13
N ILE A 117 13.79 5.68 7.24
CA ILE A 117 13.56 6.56 8.40
C ILE A 117 13.43 5.73 9.68
N GLY A 118 12.69 4.63 9.66
CA GLY A 118 12.58 3.72 10.80
C GLY A 118 13.95 3.19 11.25
N ALA A 119 14.78 2.74 10.31
CA ALA A 119 16.15 2.32 10.59
C ALA A 119 16.99 3.48 11.19
N MET A 120 16.85 4.68 10.65
CA MET A 120 17.53 5.87 11.17
C MET A 120 17.10 6.19 12.61
N MET A 121 15.81 6.11 12.95
CA MET A 121 15.31 6.33 14.32
C MET A 121 15.96 5.36 15.32
N LEU A 122 16.16 4.09 14.92
CA LEU A 122 16.85 3.10 15.75
C LEU A 122 18.35 3.41 15.87
N LEU A 123 19.03 3.69 14.76
CA LEU A 123 20.47 3.94 14.73
C LEU A 123 20.87 5.21 15.48
N THR A 124 20.04 6.23 15.45
CA THR A 124 20.26 7.50 16.19
C THR A 124 19.86 7.43 17.65
N GLY A 125 19.23 6.34 18.07
CA GLY A 125 18.74 6.17 19.45
C GLY A 125 17.45 6.96 19.75
N THR A 126 16.81 7.55 18.74
CA THR A 126 15.50 8.22 18.92
C THR A 126 14.44 7.20 19.35
N TRP A 127 14.48 6.02 18.75
CA TRP A 127 13.71 4.85 19.19
C TRP A 127 14.63 3.88 19.93
N ASN A 128 14.82 4.12 21.22
CA ASN A 128 15.72 3.31 22.06
C ASN A 128 14.93 2.64 23.19
N LYS A 129 14.23 1.56 22.87
CA LYS A 129 13.47 0.78 23.83
C LYS A 129 13.74 -0.71 23.58
N PRO A 130 14.30 -1.46 24.53
CA PRO A 130 14.58 -2.88 24.33
C PRO A 130 13.28 -3.69 24.27
N GLY A 131 13.16 -4.56 23.26
CA GLY A 131 11.98 -5.40 23.04
C GLY A 131 11.53 -5.44 21.59
N VAL A 132 10.32 -5.97 21.37
CA VAL A 132 9.63 -5.97 20.07
C VAL A 132 8.43 -5.06 20.19
N TYR A 133 8.39 -4.04 19.36
CA TYR A 133 7.36 -3.01 19.39
C TYR A 133 6.83 -2.75 17.99
N THR A 134 5.57 -2.33 17.90
CA THR A 134 5.04 -1.73 16.68
C THR A 134 5.39 -0.25 16.64
N VAL A 135 5.40 0.36 15.46
CA VAL A 135 5.78 1.77 15.30
C VAL A 135 4.85 2.73 16.03
N GLU A 136 3.60 2.32 16.26
CA GLU A 136 2.58 3.09 16.97
C GLU A 136 2.85 3.24 18.47
N GLU A 137 3.78 2.46 19.01
CA GLU A 137 4.17 2.53 20.43
C GLU A 137 5.29 3.54 20.72
N PHE A 138 5.80 4.19 19.67
CA PHE A 138 6.81 5.24 19.76
C PHE A 138 6.18 6.62 19.52
N ASP A 139 6.93 7.66 19.94
CA ASP A 139 6.58 9.03 19.63
C ASP A 139 6.61 9.23 18.10
N PRO A 140 5.48 9.61 17.46
CA PRO A 140 5.41 9.78 16.02
C PRO A 140 6.09 11.06 15.53
N ASP A 141 6.25 12.10 16.36
CA ASP A 141 6.67 13.43 15.91
C ASP A 141 8.02 13.43 15.21
N PRO A 142 9.10 12.82 15.74
CA PRO A 142 10.39 12.78 15.06
C PRO A 142 10.33 12.04 13.72
N TYR A 143 9.49 11.01 13.62
CA TYR A 143 9.31 10.25 12.40
C TYR A 143 8.55 11.05 11.35
N MET A 144 7.50 11.75 11.74
CA MET A 144 6.70 12.60 10.85
C MET A 144 7.53 13.80 10.33
N GLU A 145 8.38 14.40 11.16
CA GLU A 145 9.35 15.42 10.72
C GLU A 145 10.34 14.85 9.71
N ALA A 146 10.86 13.65 9.95
CA ALA A 146 11.78 12.99 9.04
C ALA A 146 11.15 12.69 7.68
N LEU A 147 9.87 12.30 7.62
CA LEU A 147 9.13 12.13 6.36
C LEU A 147 9.15 13.41 5.52
N ASN A 148 8.88 14.57 6.14
CA ASN A 148 8.93 15.86 5.45
C ASN A 148 10.33 16.17 4.92
N LYS A 149 11.36 15.83 5.69
CA LYS A 149 12.76 16.08 5.33
C LYS A 149 13.27 15.17 4.22
N TRP A 150 12.80 13.93 4.17
CA TRP A 150 13.33 12.88 3.31
C TRP A 150 12.42 12.55 2.12
N GLY A 151 11.67 13.51 1.62
CA GLY A 151 11.00 13.44 0.32
C GLY A 151 9.58 12.89 0.35
N LEU A 152 8.99 12.64 1.51
CA LEU A 152 7.59 12.26 1.66
C LEU A 152 6.82 13.25 2.54
N PRO A 153 6.71 14.53 2.13
CA PRO A 153 5.97 15.51 2.89
C PRO A 153 4.51 15.11 3.02
N TRP A 154 4.01 15.13 4.24
CA TRP A 154 2.61 14.83 4.52
C TRP A 154 1.79 16.11 4.63
N GLN A 155 0.52 15.97 4.34
CA GLN A 155 -0.48 17.03 4.35
C GLN A 155 -1.68 16.61 5.18
N THR A 156 -2.48 17.58 5.61
CA THR A 156 -3.71 17.32 6.36
C THR A 156 -4.90 18.05 5.75
N SER A 157 -6.07 17.45 5.86
CA SER A 157 -7.34 18.08 5.49
C SER A 157 -8.40 17.71 6.52
N TYR A 158 -9.19 18.69 6.92
CA TYR A 158 -10.34 18.49 7.83
C TYR A 158 -11.68 18.36 7.11
N ALA A 159 -11.68 18.54 5.81
CA ALA A 159 -12.86 18.40 4.96
C ALA A 159 -12.47 17.73 3.63
N PRO A 160 -11.99 16.46 3.66
CA PRO A 160 -11.64 15.76 2.44
C PRO A 160 -12.90 15.58 1.58
N VAL A 161 -12.78 15.82 0.29
CA VAL A 161 -13.80 15.44 -0.69
C VAL A 161 -13.60 13.96 -0.99
N LEU A 162 -14.55 13.15 -0.58
CA LEU A 162 -14.56 11.72 -0.93
C LEU A 162 -15.23 11.58 -2.29
N VAL A 163 -14.64 10.78 -3.15
CA VAL A 163 -15.20 10.43 -4.46
C VAL A 163 -15.86 9.07 -4.28
N ASP A 164 -17.16 9.00 -4.55
CA ASP A 164 -17.97 7.77 -4.51
C ASP A 164 -17.62 6.84 -5.68
#